data_6c9e2783f64a2e999913d8e3790d84d2
#
_entry.id   6c9e2783f64a2e999913d8e3790d84d2
#
_cell.length_a   1.000
_cell.length_b   1.000
_cell.length_c   1.000
_cell.angle_alpha   90.00
_cell.angle_beta   90.00
_cell.angle_gamma   90.00
#
_symmetry.space_group_name_H-M   'P 1'
#
loop_
_entity.id
_entity.type
_entity.pdbx_description
1 polymer ?
#
loop_
_entity_poly.entity_id
_entity_poly.type
_entity_poly.pdbx_seq_one_letter_code
_entity_poly.pdbx_strand_id
1 'polypeptide(L)'
;MKKSLIALALILCMLLCTCGANEVATAESTEAGSIKETTPDYSNALILADQGMFSSGGTVTDPVEGTYDSTTNWLDATRAGNTAHVDHANVLYQIPAGETGNPMVFLHGYGQSRMGWMTTPDGRDGWSNIFLKKGHGVFLVDQPRRGEAGSTVTMTEDGFLDAWAADSKDYKPGDQAWYTHFRIGRVAPERYKGSQFPEGEESQNQFFRQMTPNTGSLDMAVAAEAMNAVLQDVYEMTGKKSVFVTHSQGGAIGWNVDVKNMAAIVAIEPGGTPAVGSEQYQNLLAANIPIVIYFGDYIDNGPEDIMSTGFWKGIRDGAVAFAEQYNADGGDCIVVNLPDEGITGNSHFMFQELNNQQIADHIGAWMAERGLE
;
A
#
# COMPACT_ATOMS: atom_id res chain seq x y z
N MET A 1 23.21 -40.83 -21.60
CA MET A 1 24.52 -40.22 -21.34
C MET A 1 24.51 -38.68 -21.50
N LYS A 2 23.39 -37.96 -21.35
CA LYS A 2 23.33 -36.45 -21.43
C LYS A 2 22.84 -35.78 -20.15
N LYS A 3 22.55 -36.53 -19.08
CA LYS A 3 22.04 -35.98 -17.82
C LYS A 3 23.10 -35.76 -16.72
N SER A 4 24.34 -36.16 -16.93
CA SER A 4 25.42 -36.06 -15.93
C SER A 4 26.33 -34.82 -16.09
N LEU A 5 26.14 -33.97 -17.12
CA LEU A 5 27.01 -32.81 -17.34
C LEU A 5 26.48 -31.50 -16.74
N ILE A 6 25.22 -31.41 -16.34
CA ILE A 6 24.64 -30.18 -15.81
C ILE A 6 24.89 -30.04 -14.31
N ALA A 7 25.01 -31.14 -13.58
CA ALA A 7 25.31 -31.08 -12.14
C ALA A 7 26.75 -30.65 -11.81
N LEU A 8 27.68 -30.80 -12.74
CA LEU A 8 29.09 -30.46 -12.51
C LEU A 8 29.43 -28.99 -12.80
N ALA A 9 28.59 -28.29 -13.54
CA ALA A 9 28.81 -26.89 -13.88
C ALA A 9 28.43 -25.91 -12.75
N LEU A 10 27.55 -26.28 -11.81
CA LEU A 10 27.13 -25.45 -10.69
C LEU A 10 28.11 -25.49 -9.50
N ILE A 11 28.95 -26.50 -9.38
CA ILE A 11 29.96 -26.62 -8.30
C ILE A 11 31.26 -25.92 -8.66
N LEU A 12 31.52 -25.64 -9.95
CA LEU A 12 32.78 -25.02 -10.40
C LEU A 12 32.77 -23.47 -10.38
N CYS A 13 31.61 -22.83 -10.19
CA CYS A 13 31.54 -21.36 -10.07
C CYS A 13 31.87 -20.80 -8.68
N MET A 14 32.06 -21.62 -7.66
CA MET A 14 32.42 -21.15 -6.30
C MET A 14 33.91 -21.22 -5.96
N LEU A 15 34.79 -21.62 -6.86
CA LEU A 15 36.22 -21.87 -6.57
C LEU A 15 37.23 -21.09 -7.42
N LEU A 16 36.82 -20.00 -8.11
CA LEU A 16 37.76 -19.16 -8.87
C LEU A 16 37.63 -17.69 -8.49
N CYS A 17 37.78 -17.38 -7.18
CA CYS A 17 38.27 -16.07 -6.74
C CYS A 17 39.74 -16.24 -6.31
N THR A 18 40.66 -16.34 -7.26
CA THR A 18 42.09 -16.22 -7.00
C THR A 18 42.50 -14.77 -7.04
N CYS A 19 43.14 -14.35 -5.96
CA CYS A 19 43.77 -13.05 -5.74
C CYS A 19 44.65 -12.63 -6.91
N GLY A 20 44.27 -11.54 -7.58
CA GLY A 20 45.21 -10.70 -8.30
C GLY A 20 45.85 -9.73 -7.34
N ALA A 21 47.15 -9.87 -7.10
CA ALA A 21 47.92 -8.87 -6.36
C ALA A 21 48.04 -7.59 -7.20
N ASN A 22 47.30 -6.56 -6.84
CA ASN A 22 47.58 -5.21 -7.34
C ASN A 22 48.53 -4.52 -6.36
N GLU A 23 49.57 -3.94 -6.91
CA GLU A 23 50.55 -3.11 -6.20
C GLU A 23 49.82 -2.00 -5.44
N VAL A 24 50.12 -1.93 -4.14
CA VAL A 24 49.63 -0.86 -3.26
C VAL A 24 50.42 0.38 -3.60
N ALA A 25 49.81 1.32 -4.30
CA ALA A 25 50.32 2.69 -4.35
C ALA A 25 50.13 3.27 -2.94
N THR A 26 51.26 3.66 -2.32
CA THR A 26 51.27 4.39 -1.05
C THR A 26 50.63 5.75 -1.26
N ALA A 27 49.38 5.90 -0.89
CA ALA A 27 48.75 7.21 -0.77
C ALA A 27 49.29 7.90 0.48
N GLU A 28 49.78 9.11 0.30
CA GLU A 28 50.16 10.01 1.38
C GLU A 28 48.99 10.16 2.36
N SER A 29 49.28 10.07 3.64
CA SER A 29 48.31 10.26 4.72
C SER A 29 47.82 11.71 4.70
N THR A 30 46.66 11.96 4.14
CA THR A 30 45.91 13.16 4.44
C THR A 30 45.44 13.05 5.89
N GLU A 31 45.73 14.06 6.68
CA GLU A 31 45.28 14.20 8.07
C GLU A 31 43.81 13.85 8.15
N ALA A 32 43.47 12.84 8.95
CA ALA A 32 42.10 12.51 9.30
C ALA A 32 41.51 13.74 10.01
N GLY A 33 40.70 14.49 9.27
CA GLY A 33 39.89 15.55 9.86
C GLY A 33 39.13 14.96 11.05
N SER A 34 39.31 15.54 12.23
CA SER A 34 38.59 15.14 13.42
C SER A 34 37.09 15.16 13.09
N ILE A 35 36.48 13.99 13.06
CA ILE A 35 35.01 13.88 13.04
C ILE A 35 34.57 14.58 14.33
N LYS A 36 34.01 15.79 14.21
CA LYS A 36 33.32 16.41 15.33
C LYS A 36 32.23 15.43 15.73
N GLU A 37 32.37 14.84 16.90
CA GLU A 37 31.25 14.13 17.56
C GLU A 37 30.17 15.17 17.79
N THR A 38 29.25 15.30 16.82
CA THR A 38 28.00 16.02 17.03
C THR A 38 27.12 15.05 17.77
N THR A 39 26.78 15.32 19.01
CA THR A 39 25.73 14.60 19.72
C THR A 39 24.49 14.67 18.83
N PRO A 40 23.92 13.53 18.43
CA PRO A 40 22.73 13.56 17.59
C PRO A 40 21.61 14.33 18.29
N ASP A 41 20.94 15.20 17.56
CA ASP A 41 19.75 15.87 18.06
C ASP A 41 18.56 14.91 17.96
N TYR A 42 18.11 14.43 19.09
CA TYR A 42 16.93 13.53 19.21
C TYR A 42 15.64 14.28 19.54
N SER A 43 15.61 15.61 19.48
CA SER A 43 14.41 16.41 19.81
C SER A 43 13.20 16.06 18.93
N ASN A 44 13.45 15.60 17.71
CA ASN A 44 12.42 15.14 16.76
C ASN A 44 12.43 13.61 16.55
N ALA A 45 13.09 12.86 17.41
CA ALA A 45 13.15 11.42 17.27
C ALA A 45 11.76 10.79 17.50
N LEU A 46 11.40 9.86 16.63
CA LEU A 46 10.26 9.00 16.83
C LEU A 46 10.67 7.85 17.76
N ILE A 47 10.03 7.78 18.92
CA ILE A 47 10.26 6.69 19.88
C ILE A 47 9.13 5.68 19.72
N LEU A 48 9.47 4.44 19.39
CA LEU A 48 8.54 3.34 19.26
C LEU A 48 8.53 2.51 20.54
N ALA A 49 7.34 2.17 21.01
CA ALA A 49 7.13 1.20 22.09
C ALA A 49 7.23 -0.22 21.55
N ASP A 50 6.77 -0.44 20.31
CA ASP A 50 6.81 -1.74 19.63
C ASP A 50 6.81 -1.57 18.11
N GLN A 51 7.34 -2.55 17.39
CA GLN A 51 7.25 -2.68 15.94
C GLN A 51 7.46 -4.11 15.50
N GLY A 52 6.88 -4.48 14.38
CA GLY A 52 7.04 -5.82 13.82
C GLY A 52 6.28 -6.03 12.52
N MET A 53 6.19 -7.28 12.15
CA MET A 53 5.43 -7.72 10.98
C MET A 53 4.66 -8.99 11.32
N PHE A 54 3.48 -9.15 10.71
CA PHE A 54 2.70 -10.38 10.75
C PHE A 54 1.93 -10.58 9.46
N SER A 55 1.46 -11.80 9.23
CA SER A 55 0.55 -12.12 8.13
C SER A 55 -0.81 -12.48 8.70
N SER A 56 -1.87 -12.08 8.00
CA SER A 56 -3.25 -12.20 8.47
C SER A 56 -4.19 -12.72 7.38
N GLY A 57 -5.13 -13.56 7.76
CA GLY A 57 -6.09 -14.16 6.83
C GLY A 57 -5.46 -15.19 5.89
N GLY A 58 -6.05 -15.31 4.71
CA GLY A 58 -5.64 -16.28 3.71
C GLY A 58 -6.12 -17.70 3.98
N THR A 59 -5.66 -18.62 3.14
CA THR A 59 -6.05 -20.03 3.20
C THR A 59 -4.84 -20.93 3.00
N VAL A 60 -5.01 -22.21 3.35
CA VAL A 60 -4.06 -23.27 2.97
C VAL A 60 -4.69 -24.08 1.85
N THR A 61 -3.97 -24.26 0.74
CA THR A 61 -4.47 -25.06 -0.38
C THR A 61 -4.68 -26.52 0.02
N ASP A 62 -5.58 -27.19 -0.65
CA ASP A 62 -5.64 -28.65 -0.57
C ASP A 62 -4.30 -29.26 -0.99
N PRO A 63 -3.90 -30.40 -0.40
CA PRO A 63 -2.68 -31.09 -0.83
C PRO A 63 -2.77 -31.47 -2.31
N VAL A 64 -1.68 -31.28 -3.05
CA VAL A 64 -1.53 -31.81 -4.40
C VAL A 64 -1.70 -33.32 -4.36
N GLU A 65 -2.40 -33.89 -5.34
CA GLU A 65 -2.63 -35.37 -5.40
C GLU A 65 -1.33 -36.13 -5.28
N GLY A 66 -1.32 -37.15 -4.42
CA GLY A 66 -0.17 -37.99 -4.15
C GLY A 66 0.36 -37.82 -2.72
N THR A 67 1.55 -38.37 -2.48
CA THR A 67 2.20 -38.35 -1.17
C THR A 67 3.53 -37.64 -1.25
N TYR A 68 3.79 -36.75 -0.31
CA TYR A 68 5.08 -36.07 -0.21
C TYR A 68 6.21 -37.08 0.06
N ASP A 69 7.25 -37.04 -0.76
CA ASP A 69 8.45 -37.83 -0.59
C ASP A 69 9.63 -36.91 -0.18
N SER A 70 10.04 -37.03 1.08
CA SER A 70 11.13 -36.22 1.62
C SER A 70 12.50 -36.55 1.00
N THR A 71 12.63 -37.66 0.27
CA THR A 71 13.89 -38.05 -0.40
C THR A 71 14.08 -37.30 -1.73
N THR A 72 13.00 -36.94 -2.39
CA THR A 72 13.02 -36.14 -3.62
C THR A 72 12.92 -34.62 -3.34
N ASN A 73 12.22 -34.26 -2.24
CA ASN A 73 12.18 -32.89 -1.72
C ASN A 73 11.74 -31.91 -2.79
N TRP A 74 12.38 -30.71 -2.83
CA TRP A 74 12.08 -29.64 -3.78
C TRP A 74 12.41 -29.99 -5.24
N LEU A 75 13.08 -31.11 -5.49
CA LEU A 75 13.37 -31.64 -6.85
C LEU A 75 12.14 -32.31 -7.48
N ASP A 76 11.14 -32.67 -6.69
CA ASP A 76 9.90 -33.23 -7.22
C ASP A 76 9.05 -32.14 -7.89
N ALA A 77 9.06 -32.13 -9.22
CA ALA A 77 8.29 -31.21 -10.03
C ALA A 77 6.77 -31.44 -9.91
N THR A 78 6.32 -32.62 -9.49
CA THR A 78 4.89 -32.92 -9.31
C THR A 78 4.32 -32.30 -8.06
N ARG A 79 5.16 -32.00 -7.06
CA ARG A 79 4.78 -31.47 -5.76
C ARG A 79 3.76 -32.30 -4.99
N ALA A 80 3.71 -33.59 -5.25
CA ALA A 80 2.78 -34.52 -4.62
C ALA A 80 2.74 -34.35 -3.09
N GLY A 81 1.56 -34.23 -2.51
CA GLY A 81 1.32 -34.06 -1.08
C GLY A 81 1.70 -32.70 -0.49
N ASN A 82 2.15 -31.72 -1.30
CA ASN A 82 2.46 -30.39 -0.82
C ASN A 82 1.21 -29.51 -0.70
N THR A 83 1.25 -28.60 0.26
CA THR A 83 0.27 -27.50 0.44
C THR A 83 0.98 -26.15 0.30
N ALA A 84 0.21 -25.08 0.13
CA ALA A 84 0.72 -23.73 0.13
C ALA A 84 -0.19 -22.80 0.96
N HIS A 85 0.39 -21.84 1.68
CA HIS A 85 -0.33 -20.74 2.29
C HIS A 85 -0.46 -19.62 1.27
N VAL A 86 -1.69 -19.22 0.96
CA VAL A 86 -2.00 -18.25 -0.10
C VAL A 86 -2.98 -17.19 0.39
N ASP A 87 -3.08 -16.10 -0.36
CA ASP A 87 -4.12 -15.07 -0.20
C ASP A 87 -4.18 -14.38 1.18
N HIS A 88 -3.12 -14.44 1.96
CA HIS A 88 -2.99 -13.67 3.21
C HIS A 88 -2.52 -12.23 2.92
N ALA A 89 -2.91 -11.29 3.77
CA ALA A 89 -2.32 -9.97 3.85
C ALA A 89 -1.00 -10.01 4.63
N ASN A 90 -0.08 -9.07 4.34
CA ASN A 90 1.12 -8.85 5.14
C ASN A 90 1.06 -7.47 5.77
N VAL A 91 1.37 -7.37 7.05
CA VAL A 91 1.24 -6.14 7.84
C VAL A 91 2.57 -5.80 8.51
N LEU A 92 3.06 -4.59 8.26
CA LEU A 92 4.11 -3.97 9.07
C LEU A 92 3.43 -3.03 10.07
N TYR A 93 3.78 -3.13 11.34
CA TYR A 93 3.22 -2.25 12.36
C TYR A 93 4.29 -1.51 13.15
N GLN A 94 3.92 -0.33 13.63
CA GLN A 94 4.72 0.49 14.53
C GLN A 94 3.78 1.15 15.54
N ILE A 95 4.12 1.05 16.82
CA ILE A 95 3.38 1.62 17.95
C ILE A 95 4.26 2.70 18.58
N PRO A 96 3.84 3.98 18.61
CA PRO A 96 4.63 5.02 19.24
C PRO A 96 4.61 4.91 20.75
N ALA A 97 5.68 5.31 21.41
CA ALA A 97 5.69 5.47 22.84
C ALA A 97 4.71 6.59 23.24
N GLY A 98 3.77 6.28 24.16
CA GLY A 98 2.72 7.23 24.55
C GLY A 98 1.54 7.27 23.55
N GLU A 99 1.23 6.13 22.89
CA GLU A 99 0.05 5.98 22.05
C GLU A 99 -1.23 6.44 22.78
N THR A 100 -1.98 7.34 22.14
CA THR A 100 -3.24 7.91 22.67
C THR A 100 -4.42 7.66 21.76
N GLY A 101 -4.21 7.71 20.45
CA GLY A 101 -5.25 7.63 19.43
C GLY A 101 -5.71 6.21 19.08
N ASN A 102 -6.72 6.14 18.23
CA ASN A 102 -7.08 4.88 17.60
C ASN A 102 -5.97 4.41 16.65
N PRO A 103 -5.71 3.11 16.52
CA PRO A 103 -4.77 2.60 15.55
C PRO A 103 -5.26 2.91 14.12
N MET A 104 -4.33 3.20 13.23
CA MET A 104 -4.62 3.49 11.83
C MET A 104 -4.14 2.34 10.95
N VAL A 105 -5.05 1.75 10.20
CA VAL A 105 -4.76 0.67 9.25
C VAL A 105 -4.81 1.24 7.84
N PHE A 106 -3.69 1.14 7.11
CA PHE A 106 -3.51 1.73 5.79
C PHE A 106 -3.52 0.68 4.69
N LEU A 107 -4.45 0.82 3.74
CA LEU A 107 -4.60 -0.07 2.59
C LEU A 107 -4.34 0.68 1.28
N HIS A 108 -3.31 0.25 0.56
CA HIS A 108 -2.88 0.87 -0.70
C HIS A 108 -3.78 0.55 -1.90
N GLY A 109 -3.58 1.26 -3.01
CA GLY A 109 -4.28 1.08 -4.27
C GLY A 109 -3.62 0.10 -5.25
N TYR A 110 -4.14 0.07 -6.48
CA TYR A 110 -3.63 -0.76 -7.57
C TYR A 110 -2.16 -0.43 -7.88
N GLY A 111 -1.37 -1.47 -8.12
CA GLY A 111 0.05 -1.35 -8.47
C GLY A 111 0.95 -0.74 -7.40
N GLN A 112 0.47 -0.62 -6.17
CA GLN A 112 1.21 -0.10 -5.03
C GLN A 112 1.47 -1.17 -3.97
N SER A 113 2.19 -0.78 -2.93
CA SER A 113 2.41 -1.53 -1.70
C SER A 113 2.36 -0.57 -0.50
N ARG A 114 2.50 -1.11 0.70
CA ARG A 114 2.64 -0.31 1.94
C ARG A 114 3.75 0.74 1.88
N MET A 115 4.76 0.58 1.01
CA MET A 115 5.87 1.53 0.85
C MET A 115 5.39 2.95 0.57
N GLY A 116 4.29 3.10 -0.17
CA GLY A 116 3.72 4.41 -0.50
C GLY A 116 3.29 5.24 0.71
N TRP A 117 3.02 4.60 1.85
CA TRP A 117 2.65 5.27 3.10
C TRP A 117 3.84 5.65 3.98
N MET A 118 5.02 5.02 3.77
CA MET A 118 6.19 5.17 4.63
C MET A 118 7.04 6.38 4.29
N THR A 119 7.28 6.59 2.99
CA THR A 119 8.20 7.61 2.51
C THR A 119 7.67 8.20 1.20
N THR A 120 7.77 9.52 1.07
CA THR A 120 7.46 10.20 -0.19
C THR A 120 8.56 9.96 -1.24
N PRO A 121 8.30 10.13 -2.55
CA PRO A 121 9.30 9.92 -3.59
C PRO A 121 10.56 10.79 -3.47
N ASP A 122 10.47 11.92 -2.80
CA ASP A 122 11.58 12.84 -2.52
C ASP A 122 12.21 12.62 -1.13
N GLY A 123 11.87 11.54 -0.43
CA GLY A 123 12.52 11.09 0.80
C GLY A 123 12.04 11.76 2.09
N ARG A 124 10.93 12.52 2.05
CA ARG A 124 10.30 13.08 3.27
C ARG A 124 9.47 12.01 4.00
N ASP A 125 9.01 12.35 5.19
CA ASP A 125 8.07 11.53 5.95
C ASP A 125 6.79 11.26 5.15
N GLY A 126 6.43 10.00 5.04
CA GLY A 126 5.11 9.58 4.61
C GLY A 126 4.10 9.65 5.76
N TRP A 127 2.85 9.35 5.46
CA TRP A 127 1.78 9.43 6.46
C TRP A 127 1.98 8.49 7.65
N SER A 128 2.67 7.36 7.49
CA SER A 128 2.98 6.51 8.64
C SER A 128 3.76 7.26 9.71
N ASN A 129 4.85 7.95 9.34
CA ASN A 129 5.65 8.72 10.29
C ASN A 129 4.88 9.91 10.85
N ILE A 130 4.08 10.58 10.02
CA ILE A 130 3.28 11.73 10.43
C ILE A 130 2.26 11.32 11.51
N PHE A 131 1.53 10.22 11.32
CA PHE A 131 0.52 9.78 12.28
C PHE A 131 1.13 9.11 13.52
N LEU A 132 2.29 8.45 13.40
CA LEU A 132 3.06 8.01 14.56
C LEU A 132 3.45 9.19 15.46
N LYS A 133 3.91 10.31 14.88
CA LYS A 133 4.22 11.53 15.63
C LYS A 133 2.99 12.19 16.25
N LYS A 134 1.78 11.89 15.76
CA LYS A 134 0.50 12.30 16.34
C LYS A 134 -0.02 11.33 17.41
N GLY A 135 0.69 10.24 17.71
CA GLY A 135 0.33 9.30 18.76
C GLY A 135 -0.54 8.13 18.30
N HIS A 136 -0.67 7.90 17.01
CA HIS A 136 -1.40 6.75 16.47
C HIS A 136 -0.46 5.56 16.21
N GLY A 137 -0.82 4.37 16.66
CA GLY A 137 -0.21 3.14 16.14
C GLY A 137 -0.57 2.98 14.66
N VAL A 138 0.40 2.63 13.81
CA VAL A 138 0.18 2.47 12.37
C VAL A 138 0.39 1.03 11.94
N PHE A 139 -0.48 0.55 11.07
CA PHE A 139 -0.50 -0.78 10.50
C PHE A 139 -0.58 -0.67 8.98
N LEU A 140 0.53 -0.95 8.31
CA LEU A 140 0.70 -0.76 6.88
C LEU A 140 0.53 -2.09 6.18
N VAL A 141 -0.49 -2.21 5.37
CA VAL A 141 -0.93 -3.48 4.79
C VAL A 141 -0.50 -3.59 3.33
N ASP A 142 0.14 -4.70 2.98
CA ASP A 142 0.14 -5.22 1.63
C ASP A 142 -1.08 -6.15 1.49
N GLN A 143 -1.99 -5.80 0.58
CA GLN A 143 -3.19 -6.60 0.32
C GLN A 143 -2.82 -7.93 -0.38
N PRO A 144 -3.63 -8.98 -0.26
CA PRO A 144 -3.40 -10.24 -0.96
C PRO A 144 -3.02 -10.05 -2.43
N ARG A 145 -2.05 -10.82 -2.89
CA ARG A 145 -1.52 -10.79 -4.27
C ARG A 145 -0.80 -9.50 -4.64
N ARG A 146 -0.32 -8.75 -3.65
CA ARG A 146 0.44 -7.49 -3.81
C ARG A 146 1.60 -7.45 -2.83
N GLY A 147 2.66 -6.72 -3.19
CA GLY A 147 3.80 -6.48 -2.31
C GLY A 147 4.41 -7.77 -1.77
N GLU A 148 4.52 -7.86 -0.45
CA GLU A 148 5.03 -9.05 0.26
C GLU A 148 3.90 -9.96 0.79
N ALA A 149 2.65 -9.71 0.38
CA ALA A 149 1.52 -10.55 0.77
C ALA A 149 1.48 -11.88 0.00
N GLY A 150 0.66 -12.82 0.48
CA GLY A 150 0.47 -14.11 -0.15
C GLY A 150 -0.09 -14.00 -1.56
N SER A 151 0.59 -14.66 -2.51
CA SER A 151 0.08 -14.80 -3.88
C SER A 151 -1.02 -15.84 -3.93
N THR A 152 -1.89 -15.75 -4.95
CA THR A 152 -2.67 -16.89 -5.37
C THR A 152 -1.79 -17.76 -6.26
N VAL A 153 -1.29 -18.82 -5.70
CA VAL A 153 -0.73 -19.88 -6.50
C VAL A 153 -1.57 -21.10 -6.24
N THR A 154 -2.51 -21.36 -7.15
CA THR A 154 -3.04 -22.71 -7.27
C THR A 154 -1.89 -23.58 -7.73
N MET A 155 -1.56 -24.60 -6.95
CA MET A 155 -0.63 -25.63 -7.34
C MET A 155 -1.32 -26.45 -8.44
N THR A 156 -1.17 -26.05 -9.69
CA THR A 156 -1.64 -26.80 -10.84
C THR A 156 -0.65 -27.94 -11.18
N GLU A 157 -1.10 -28.94 -11.91
CA GLU A 157 -0.24 -30.03 -12.39
C GLU A 157 1.02 -29.56 -13.11
N ASP A 158 1.00 -28.34 -13.67
CA ASP A 158 2.08 -27.73 -14.42
C ASP A 158 2.98 -26.79 -13.59
N GLY A 159 2.70 -26.64 -12.28
CA GLY A 159 3.52 -25.91 -11.32
C GLY A 159 3.18 -24.44 -11.13
N PHE A 160 3.87 -23.80 -10.20
CA PHE A 160 3.66 -22.40 -9.75
C PHE A 160 3.71 -21.34 -10.86
N LEU A 161 4.26 -21.66 -12.00
CA LEU A 161 4.51 -20.66 -13.04
C LEU A 161 3.30 -20.43 -13.96
N ASP A 162 2.36 -21.36 -14.06
CA ASP A 162 1.30 -21.21 -15.07
C ASP A 162 0.14 -20.35 -14.59
N ALA A 163 -0.25 -20.42 -13.33
CA ALA A 163 -1.23 -19.48 -12.78
C ALA A 163 -0.68 -18.05 -12.80
N TRP A 164 0.61 -17.88 -12.49
CA TRP A 164 1.29 -16.59 -12.54
C TRP A 164 1.46 -16.08 -13.98
N ALA A 165 1.78 -16.94 -14.91
CA ALA A 165 1.92 -16.59 -16.33
C ALA A 165 0.58 -16.25 -17.00
N ALA A 166 -0.51 -16.90 -16.58
CA ALA A 166 -1.85 -16.60 -17.09
C ALA A 166 -2.35 -15.22 -16.66
N ASP A 167 -2.04 -14.80 -15.43
CA ASP A 167 -2.41 -13.50 -14.87
C ASP A 167 -1.36 -12.40 -15.11
N SER A 168 -0.23 -12.73 -15.71
CA SER A 168 0.84 -11.77 -16.00
C SER A 168 0.43 -10.62 -16.93
N LYS A 169 -0.76 -10.67 -17.51
CA LYS A 169 -1.35 -9.56 -18.28
C LYS A 169 -1.76 -8.38 -17.42
N ASP A 170 -1.97 -8.59 -16.12
CA ASP A 170 -2.41 -7.58 -15.16
C ASP A 170 -1.26 -7.08 -14.26
N TYR A 171 -0.01 -7.33 -14.65
CA TYR A 171 1.12 -6.75 -13.95
C TYR A 171 1.05 -5.21 -13.98
N LYS A 172 1.97 -4.49 -13.44
CA LYS A 172 1.92 -3.03 -13.36
C LYS A 172 1.76 -2.35 -14.74
N PRO A 173 1.06 -1.20 -14.83
CA PRO A 173 1.01 -0.39 -16.05
C PRO A 173 2.38 0.22 -16.37
N GLY A 174 2.55 0.70 -17.61
CA GLY A 174 3.72 1.49 -17.98
C GLY A 174 3.74 2.86 -17.27
N ASP A 175 4.93 3.40 -17.05
CA ASP A 175 5.15 4.66 -16.34
C ASP A 175 4.33 5.82 -16.90
N GLN A 176 4.24 5.94 -18.22
CA GLN A 176 3.51 7.03 -18.90
C GLN A 176 2.00 6.94 -18.62
N ALA A 177 1.43 5.75 -18.73
CA ALA A 177 0.01 5.54 -18.44
C ALA A 177 -0.31 5.85 -16.97
N TRP A 178 0.55 5.41 -16.05
CA TRP A 178 0.45 5.70 -14.63
C TRP A 178 0.46 7.20 -14.34
N TYR A 179 1.42 7.92 -14.92
CA TYR A 179 1.60 9.35 -14.77
C TYR A 179 0.38 10.17 -15.21
N THR A 180 -0.11 9.86 -16.42
CA THR A 180 -1.25 10.57 -17.02
C THR A 180 -2.57 10.22 -16.34
N HIS A 181 -2.81 8.92 -16.11
CA HIS A 181 -4.09 8.44 -15.55
C HIS A 181 -4.34 8.99 -14.14
N PHE A 182 -3.28 9.16 -13.36
CA PHE A 182 -3.38 9.63 -11.98
C PHE A 182 -3.11 11.12 -11.80
N ARG A 183 -3.19 11.90 -12.87
CA ARG A 183 -3.22 13.36 -12.86
C ARG A 183 -1.96 14.04 -12.32
N ILE A 184 -0.79 13.42 -12.44
CA ILE A 184 0.49 14.06 -12.12
C ILE A 184 0.83 15.09 -13.20
N GLY A 185 0.59 14.74 -14.45
CA GLY A 185 0.79 15.59 -15.63
C GLY A 185 0.29 14.89 -16.89
N ARG A 186 0.40 15.56 -18.04
CA ARG A 186 -0.02 15.00 -19.33
C ARG A 186 0.94 13.91 -19.83
N VAL A 187 2.22 14.18 -19.75
CA VAL A 187 3.31 13.26 -20.18
C VAL A 187 4.51 13.52 -19.29
N ALA A 188 5.07 12.47 -18.69
CA ALA A 188 6.29 12.60 -17.89
C ALA A 188 7.45 13.17 -18.75
N PRO A 189 8.27 14.10 -18.22
CA PRO A 189 8.29 14.58 -16.86
C PRO A 189 7.44 15.84 -16.58
N GLU A 190 6.61 16.28 -17.51
CA GLU A 190 5.83 17.53 -17.43
C GLU A 190 4.68 17.38 -16.43
N ARG A 191 4.76 18.11 -15.32
CA ARG A 191 3.70 18.15 -14.32
C ARG A 191 2.64 19.19 -14.67
N TYR A 192 1.43 19.02 -14.17
CA TYR A 192 0.44 20.09 -14.28
C TYR A 192 0.89 21.33 -13.52
N LYS A 193 0.43 22.51 -13.97
CA LYS A 193 0.77 23.77 -13.32
C LYS A 193 0.27 23.78 -11.88
N GLY A 194 1.16 24.09 -10.94
CA GLY A 194 0.86 24.12 -9.51
C GLY A 194 0.88 22.77 -8.83
N SER A 195 1.31 21.70 -9.53
CA SER A 195 1.37 20.36 -8.98
C SER A 195 2.22 20.28 -7.71
N GLN A 196 1.70 19.59 -6.73
CA GLN A 196 2.40 19.24 -5.48
C GLN A 196 3.24 17.96 -5.61
N PHE A 197 3.21 17.29 -6.75
CA PHE A 197 4.09 16.15 -6.97
C PHE A 197 5.56 16.58 -6.93
N PRO A 198 6.45 15.85 -6.21
CA PRO A 198 7.85 16.25 -6.03
C PRO A 198 8.60 16.43 -7.36
N GLU A 199 9.46 17.46 -7.40
CA GLU A 199 10.25 17.78 -8.59
C GLU A 199 11.48 16.87 -8.72
N GLY A 200 12.01 16.83 -9.95
CA GLY A 200 13.25 16.18 -10.28
C GLY A 200 13.11 14.74 -10.75
N GLU A 201 14.09 14.34 -11.54
CA GLU A 201 14.15 13.02 -12.16
C GLU A 201 14.19 11.89 -11.11
N GLU A 202 14.95 12.07 -10.03
CA GLU A 202 15.07 11.04 -9.00
C GLU A 202 13.75 10.82 -8.25
N SER A 203 12.99 11.89 -7.95
CA SER A 203 11.67 11.76 -7.34
C SER A 203 10.71 10.97 -8.25
N GLN A 204 10.72 11.23 -9.56
CA GLN A 204 9.93 10.45 -10.51
C GLN A 204 10.40 8.99 -10.58
N ASN A 205 11.71 8.75 -10.61
CA ASN A 205 12.28 7.41 -10.61
C ASN A 205 11.90 6.64 -9.35
N GLN A 206 11.96 7.25 -8.18
CA GLN A 206 11.54 6.64 -6.92
C GLN A 206 10.04 6.33 -6.93
N PHE A 207 9.21 7.23 -7.44
CA PHE A 207 7.78 7.00 -7.58
C PHE A 207 7.47 5.79 -8.47
N PHE A 208 8.09 5.71 -9.66
CA PHE A 208 7.87 4.58 -10.57
C PHE A 208 8.43 3.26 -10.03
N ARG A 209 9.53 3.29 -9.27
CA ARG A 209 10.08 2.10 -8.60
C ARG A 209 9.19 1.56 -7.47
N GLN A 210 8.28 2.36 -6.93
CA GLN A 210 7.29 1.91 -5.94
C GLN A 210 6.18 1.04 -6.56
N MET A 211 6.02 1.08 -7.88
CA MET A 211 5.01 0.26 -8.54
C MET A 211 5.29 -1.22 -8.33
N THR A 212 4.33 -1.91 -7.72
CA THR A 212 4.41 -3.33 -7.40
C THR A 212 3.54 -4.12 -8.35
N PRO A 213 4.09 -5.15 -9.02
CA PRO A 213 3.29 -6.01 -9.89
C PRO A 213 2.29 -6.83 -9.07
N ASN A 214 1.18 -7.17 -9.72
CA ASN A 214 0.23 -8.13 -9.19
C ASN A 214 0.82 -9.54 -9.29
N THR A 215 0.60 -10.34 -8.26
CA THR A 215 0.93 -11.79 -8.25
C THR A 215 -0.32 -12.66 -8.33
N GLY A 216 -1.41 -12.10 -8.84
CA GLY A 216 -2.70 -12.72 -9.09
C GLY A 216 -3.76 -11.66 -9.35
N SER A 217 -4.89 -12.08 -9.93
CA SER A 217 -6.05 -11.21 -10.20
C SER A 217 -6.63 -10.66 -8.90
N LEU A 218 -7.22 -9.47 -8.97
CA LEU A 218 -8.00 -8.94 -7.87
C LEU A 218 -9.25 -9.82 -7.67
N ASP A 219 -9.38 -10.32 -6.45
CA ASP A 219 -10.60 -10.94 -5.94
C ASP A 219 -11.06 -10.13 -4.72
N MET A 220 -12.20 -9.46 -4.87
CA MET A 220 -12.71 -8.54 -3.85
C MET A 220 -13.09 -9.27 -2.56
N ALA A 221 -13.62 -10.50 -2.65
CA ALA A 221 -14.01 -11.27 -1.49
C ALA A 221 -12.77 -11.73 -0.71
N VAL A 222 -11.77 -12.27 -1.40
CA VAL A 222 -10.49 -12.68 -0.82
C VAL A 222 -9.79 -11.50 -0.13
N ALA A 223 -9.74 -10.35 -0.81
CA ALA A 223 -9.09 -9.17 -0.25
C ALA A 223 -9.85 -8.62 0.98
N ALA A 224 -11.18 -8.59 0.94
CA ALA A 224 -11.99 -8.15 2.07
C ALA A 224 -11.88 -9.10 3.27
N GLU A 225 -11.86 -10.42 3.04
CA GLU A 225 -11.69 -11.42 4.10
C GLU A 225 -10.33 -11.29 4.79
N ALA A 226 -9.25 -11.12 4.03
CA ALA A 226 -7.93 -10.87 4.59
C ALA A 226 -7.90 -9.57 5.40
N MET A 227 -8.57 -8.51 4.95
CA MET A 227 -8.67 -7.26 5.70
C MET A 227 -9.53 -7.39 6.96
N ASN A 228 -10.58 -8.22 6.96
CA ASN A 228 -11.33 -8.55 8.16
C ASN A 228 -10.43 -9.17 9.23
N ALA A 229 -9.57 -10.10 8.82
CA ALA A 229 -8.59 -10.71 9.71
C ALA A 229 -7.58 -9.66 10.23
N VAL A 230 -7.03 -8.81 9.37
CA VAL A 230 -6.13 -7.72 9.78
C VAL A 230 -6.78 -6.83 10.84
N LEU A 231 -8.00 -6.34 10.60
CA LEU A 231 -8.68 -5.46 11.57
C LEU A 231 -9.00 -6.17 12.89
N GLN A 232 -9.25 -7.48 12.86
CA GLN A 232 -9.42 -8.29 14.05
C GLN A 232 -8.11 -8.42 14.83
N ASP A 233 -7.00 -8.75 14.15
CA ASP A 233 -5.69 -8.88 14.78
C ASP A 233 -5.23 -7.54 15.40
N VAL A 234 -5.44 -6.42 14.70
CA VAL A 234 -5.16 -5.07 15.23
C VAL A 234 -5.99 -4.78 16.47
N TYR A 235 -7.28 -5.14 16.47
CA TYR A 235 -8.13 -5.00 17.65
C TYR A 235 -7.64 -5.86 18.82
N GLU A 236 -7.22 -7.09 18.58
CA GLU A 236 -6.67 -7.98 19.60
C GLU A 236 -5.36 -7.46 20.19
N MET A 237 -4.50 -6.86 19.35
CA MET A 237 -3.23 -6.26 19.76
C MET A 237 -3.40 -4.98 20.59
N THR A 238 -4.36 -4.13 20.20
CA THR A 238 -4.47 -2.76 20.74
C THR A 238 -5.65 -2.56 21.71
N GLY A 239 -6.66 -3.42 21.66
CA GLY A 239 -7.93 -3.25 22.36
C GLY A 239 -8.80 -2.13 21.81
N LYS A 240 -8.43 -1.51 20.68
CA LYS A 240 -9.11 -0.35 20.06
C LYS A 240 -9.56 -0.67 18.65
N LYS A 241 -10.70 -0.11 18.24
CA LYS A 241 -11.14 -0.12 16.84
C LYS A 241 -10.23 0.78 15.98
N SER A 242 -10.06 0.42 14.72
CA SER A 242 -9.14 1.12 13.83
C SER A 242 -9.81 2.24 13.03
N VAL A 243 -9.06 3.31 12.78
CA VAL A 243 -9.34 4.20 11.66
C VAL A 243 -8.80 3.53 10.40
N PHE A 244 -9.69 3.19 9.47
CA PHE A 244 -9.33 2.48 8.25
C PHE A 244 -9.07 3.46 7.12
N VAL A 245 -7.80 3.63 6.77
CA VAL A 245 -7.33 4.54 5.72
C VAL A 245 -7.13 3.75 4.43
N THR A 246 -7.88 4.09 3.39
CA THR A 246 -7.84 3.36 2.11
C THR A 246 -7.50 4.29 0.96
N HIS A 247 -6.86 3.76 -0.07
CA HIS A 247 -6.57 4.49 -1.29
C HIS A 247 -7.02 3.73 -2.53
N SER A 248 -7.72 4.41 -3.46
CA SER A 248 -8.00 3.93 -4.82
C SER A 248 -8.66 2.53 -4.83
N GLN A 249 -8.02 1.52 -5.40
CA GLN A 249 -8.49 0.12 -5.38
C GLN A 249 -8.68 -0.38 -3.93
N GLY A 250 -7.81 0.01 -3.00
CA GLY A 250 -7.97 -0.29 -1.58
C GLY A 250 -9.27 0.28 -1.01
N GLY A 251 -9.73 1.43 -1.52
CA GLY A 251 -11.05 1.98 -1.19
C GLY A 251 -12.19 1.09 -1.69
N ALA A 252 -12.11 0.63 -2.93
CA ALA A 252 -13.11 -0.31 -3.46
C ALA A 252 -13.17 -1.63 -2.66
N ILE A 253 -12.01 -2.13 -2.19
CA ILE A 253 -11.93 -3.28 -1.28
C ILE A 253 -12.55 -2.92 0.07
N GLY A 254 -12.19 -1.76 0.62
CA GLY A 254 -12.58 -1.31 1.94
C GLY A 254 -14.09 -1.26 2.18
N TRP A 255 -14.86 -0.99 1.13
CA TRP A 255 -16.34 -1.01 1.20
C TRP A 255 -16.93 -2.42 1.40
N ASN A 256 -16.17 -3.48 1.19
CA ASN A 256 -16.60 -4.87 1.37
C ASN A 256 -16.07 -5.48 2.67
N VAL A 257 -15.31 -4.72 3.46
CA VAL A 257 -14.74 -5.15 4.75
C VAL A 257 -15.77 -4.99 5.87
N ASP A 258 -15.79 -5.92 6.81
CA ASP A 258 -16.68 -5.88 7.97
C ASP A 258 -16.35 -4.67 8.87
N VAL A 259 -17.36 -3.90 9.18
CA VAL A 259 -17.25 -2.67 9.98
C VAL A 259 -17.04 -2.89 11.48
N LYS A 260 -17.12 -4.13 11.95
CA LYS A 260 -17.10 -4.51 13.38
C LYS A 260 -15.95 -3.87 14.16
N ASN A 261 -14.75 -3.87 13.58
CA ASN A 261 -13.53 -3.36 14.20
C ASN A 261 -13.08 -2.01 13.63
N MET A 262 -13.96 -1.32 12.90
CA MET A 262 -13.71 0.04 12.40
C MET A 262 -14.25 1.09 13.37
N ALA A 263 -13.48 2.13 13.63
CA ALA A 263 -13.89 3.34 14.30
C ALA A 263 -14.33 4.42 13.32
N ALA A 264 -13.66 4.48 12.16
CA ALA A 264 -13.95 5.41 11.07
C ALA A 264 -13.32 4.91 9.75
N ILE A 265 -13.75 5.51 8.63
CA ILE A 265 -13.14 5.30 7.31
C ILE A 265 -12.62 6.64 6.78
N VAL A 266 -11.34 6.67 6.39
CA VAL A 266 -10.71 7.74 5.63
C VAL A 266 -10.40 7.20 4.23
N ALA A 267 -11.19 7.56 3.24
CA ALA A 267 -11.05 7.07 1.88
C ALA A 267 -10.38 8.13 0.99
N ILE A 268 -9.20 7.81 0.48
CA ILE A 268 -8.43 8.68 -0.41
C ILE A 268 -8.71 8.26 -1.85
N GLU A 269 -9.45 9.08 -2.57
CA GLU A 269 -9.84 8.84 -3.97
C GLU A 269 -10.23 7.37 -4.23
N PRO A 270 -11.21 6.83 -3.50
CA PRO A 270 -11.59 5.42 -3.63
C PRO A 270 -12.05 5.11 -5.05
N GLY A 271 -11.87 3.86 -5.48
CA GLY A 271 -12.27 3.37 -6.80
C GLY A 271 -13.79 3.28 -7.00
N GLY A 272 -14.58 4.02 -6.23
CA GLY A 272 -16.03 4.09 -6.22
C GLY A 272 -16.57 4.08 -4.80
N THR A 273 -17.90 4.07 -4.66
CA THR A 273 -18.62 3.97 -3.39
C THR A 273 -19.68 2.86 -3.47
N PRO A 274 -20.17 2.35 -2.33
CA PRO A 274 -21.27 1.39 -2.34
C PRO A 274 -22.51 1.96 -3.03
N ALA A 275 -23.24 1.11 -3.75
CA ALA A 275 -24.54 1.51 -4.27
C ALA A 275 -25.51 1.77 -3.11
N VAL A 276 -26.29 2.84 -3.21
CA VAL A 276 -27.32 3.16 -2.22
C VAL A 276 -28.27 1.97 -2.05
N GLY A 277 -28.51 1.56 -0.81
CA GLY A 277 -29.35 0.42 -0.47
C GLY A 277 -28.68 -0.95 -0.63
N SER A 278 -27.42 -1.03 -1.06
CA SER A 278 -26.68 -2.30 -1.06
C SER A 278 -26.41 -2.80 0.36
N GLU A 279 -26.02 -4.06 0.49
CA GLU A 279 -25.65 -4.65 1.78
C GLU A 279 -24.52 -3.87 2.45
N GLN A 280 -23.49 -3.51 1.70
CA GLN A 280 -22.36 -2.71 2.19
C GLN A 280 -22.82 -1.35 2.73
N TYR A 281 -23.69 -0.66 1.98
CA TYR A 281 -24.30 0.60 2.41
C TYR A 281 -25.06 0.44 3.72
N GLN A 282 -25.91 -0.59 3.83
CA GLN A 282 -26.71 -0.84 5.02
C GLN A 282 -25.84 -1.20 6.25
N ASN A 283 -24.76 -1.95 6.05
CA ASN A 283 -23.84 -2.32 7.11
C ASN A 283 -23.12 -1.08 7.68
N LEU A 284 -22.65 -0.18 6.81
CA LEU A 284 -22.03 1.08 7.20
C LEU A 284 -23.02 1.94 7.99
N LEU A 285 -24.24 2.09 7.50
CA LEU A 285 -25.28 2.89 8.13
C LEU A 285 -25.69 2.33 9.49
N ALA A 286 -25.92 1.01 9.57
CA ALA A 286 -26.28 0.34 10.82
C ALA A 286 -25.21 0.43 11.90
N ALA A 287 -23.93 0.44 11.51
CA ALA A 287 -22.80 0.60 12.41
C ALA A 287 -22.51 2.06 12.75
N ASN A 288 -23.17 3.01 12.10
CA ASN A 288 -22.97 4.45 12.24
C ASN A 288 -21.49 4.85 12.11
N ILE A 289 -20.83 4.29 11.06
CA ILE A 289 -19.41 4.56 10.81
C ILE A 289 -19.25 5.96 10.21
N PRO A 290 -18.47 6.85 10.85
CA PRO A 290 -18.11 8.13 10.26
C PRO A 290 -17.14 7.94 9.09
N ILE A 291 -17.41 8.64 7.98
CA ILE A 291 -16.68 8.50 6.72
C ILE A 291 -16.21 9.87 6.26
N VAL A 292 -14.95 9.97 5.85
CA VAL A 292 -14.46 11.10 5.06
C VAL A 292 -13.81 10.60 3.78
N ILE A 293 -14.18 11.24 2.65
CA ILE A 293 -13.67 10.89 1.32
C ILE A 293 -12.93 12.11 0.76
N TYR A 294 -11.67 11.96 0.43
CA TYR A 294 -10.83 13.03 -0.13
C TYR A 294 -10.66 12.87 -1.62
N PHE A 295 -10.75 13.98 -2.34
CA PHE A 295 -10.39 14.09 -3.75
C PHE A 295 -9.38 15.22 -3.96
N GLY A 296 -8.37 14.98 -4.82
CA GLY A 296 -7.35 15.93 -5.20
C GLY A 296 -7.81 16.90 -6.27
N ASP A 297 -6.84 17.57 -6.88
CA ASP A 297 -7.01 18.57 -7.93
C ASP A 297 -7.03 17.93 -9.34
N TYR A 298 -7.15 18.76 -10.37
CA TYR A 298 -7.18 18.39 -11.79
C TYR A 298 -8.34 17.45 -12.18
N ILE A 299 -9.43 17.46 -11.43
CA ILE A 299 -10.67 16.75 -11.74
C ILE A 299 -11.61 17.66 -12.54
N ASP A 300 -11.86 18.87 -12.06
CA ASP A 300 -12.73 19.84 -12.76
C ASP A 300 -11.98 20.70 -13.79
N ASN A 301 -10.72 21.01 -13.52
CA ASN A 301 -9.85 21.88 -14.33
C ASN A 301 -8.76 21.10 -15.07
N GLY A 302 -8.83 19.78 -15.08
CA GLY A 302 -7.93 18.92 -15.85
C GLY A 302 -8.22 18.96 -17.35
N PRO A 303 -7.29 18.47 -18.19
CA PRO A 303 -7.49 18.46 -19.64
C PRO A 303 -8.66 17.56 -20.04
N GLU A 304 -9.65 18.11 -20.75
CA GLU A 304 -10.86 17.39 -21.18
C GLU A 304 -10.58 16.28 -22.21
N ASP A 305 -9.48 16.40 -22.96
CA ASP A 305 -9.06 15.41 -23.96
C ASP A 305 -8.33 14.19 -23.36
N ILE A 306 -8.09 14.20 -22.04
CA ILE A 306 -7.57 13.06 -21.30
C ILE A 306 -8.72 12.29 -20.66
N MET A 307 -8.90 11.04 -21.09
CA MET A 307 -10.02 10.18 -20.66
C MET A 307 -10.09 10.02 -19.12
N SER A 308 -8.95 9.99 -18.42
CA SER A 308 -8.93 9.87 -16.96
C SER A 308 -9.52 11.08 -16.23
N THR A 309 -9.52 12.28 -16.83
CA THR A 309 -10.19 13.45 -16.23
C THR A 309 -11.68 13.19 -16.06
N GLY A 310 -12.36 12.75 -17.10
CA GLY A 310 -13.79 12.40 -17.03
C GLY A 310 -14.07 11.20 -16.13
N PHE A 311 -13.17 10.20 -16.12
CA PHE A 311 -13.27 9.04 -15.24
C PHE A 311 -13.26 9.45 -13.75
N TRP A 312 -12.26 10.20 -13.32
CA TRP A 312 -12.15 10.63 -11.91
C TRP A 312 -13.26 11.62 -11.51
N LYS A 313 -13.73 12.45 -12.45
CA LYS A 313 -14.90 13.29 -12.22
C LYS A 313 -16.15 12.43 -11.91
N GLY A 314 -16.40 11.40 -12.70
CA GLY A 314 -17.52 10.50 -12.46
C GLY A 314 -17.44 9.77 -11.11
N ILE A 315 -16.24 9.35 -10.69
CA ILE A 315 -16.01 8.73 -9.38
C ILE A 315 -16.32 9.72 -8.25
N ARG A 316 -15.82 10.95 -8.34
CA ARG A 316 -16.06 11.99 -7.31
C ARG A 316 -17.54 12.36 -7.24
N ASP A 317 -18.17 12.60 -8.38
CA ASP A 317 -19.59 12.98 -8.42
C ASP A 317 -20.47 11.86 -7.82
N GLY A 318 -20.09 10.59 -8.07
CA GLY A 318 -20.71 9.43 -7.42
C GLY A 318 -20.51 9.40 -5.91
N ALA A 319 -19.32 9.78 -5.41
CA ALA A 319 -19.06 9.88 -3.98
C ALA A 319 -19.85 11.00 -3.30
N VAL A 320 -20.03 12.12 -3.98
CA VAL A 320 -20.89 13.23 -3.49
C VAL A 320 -22.34 12.74 -3.36
N ALA A 321 -22.90 12.10 -4.40
CA ALA A 321 -24.26 11.57 -4.36
C ALA A 321 -24.43 10.48 -3.27
N PHE A 322 -23.41 9.64 -3.07
CA PHE A 322 -23.39 8.68 -1.97
C PHE A 322 -23.47 9.37 -0.62
N ALA A 323 -22.61 10.37 -0.37
CA ALA A 323 -22.56 11.09 0.90
C ALA A 323 -23.87 11.84 1.20
N GLU A 324 -24.48 12.48 0.20
CA GLU A 324 -25.78 13.14 0.32
C GLU A 324 -26.86 12.16 0.78
N GLN A 325 -26.96 11.00 0.13
CA GLN A 325 -27.96 9.99 0.51
C GLN A 325 -27.63 9.32 1.85
N TYR A 326 -26.35 9.00 2.10
CA TYR A 326 -25.92 8.40 3.37
C TYR A 326 -26.25 9.29 4.56
N ASN A 327 -26.03 10.60 4.43
CA ASN A 327 -26.37 11.59 5.46
C ASN A 327 -27.90 11.76 5.60
N ALA A 328 -28.65 11.73 4.48
CA ALA A 328 -30.12 11.78 4.52
C ALA A 328 -30.73 10.56 5.24
N ASP A 329 -30.08 9.41 5.16
CA ASP A 329 -30.47 8.18 5.84
C ASP A 329 -29.96 8.09 7.29
N GLY A 330 -29.28 9.14 7.79
CA GLY A 330 -28.83 9.27 9.18
C GLY A 330 -27.37 8.88 9.42
N GLY A 331 -26.56 8.70 8.39
CA GLY A 331 -25.12 8.48 8.50
C GLY A 331 -24.31 9.77 8.68
N ASP A 332 -22.98 9.64 8.80
CA ASP A 332 -21.99 10.74 8.86
C ASP A 332 -20.94 10.55 7.77
N CYS A 333 -21.10 11.21 6.63
CA CYS A 333 -20.15 11.17 5.53
C CYS A 333 -19.85 12.57 4.99
N ILE A 334 -18.56 12.88 4.87
CA ILE A 334 -18.10 14.16 4.27
C ILE A 334 -17.25 13.81 3.04
N VAL A 335 -17.50 14.52 1.92
CA VAL A 335 -16.62 14.53 0.76
C VAL A 335 -15.83 15.82 0.77
N VAL A 336 -14.51 15.71 0.86
CA VAL A 336 -13.58 16.83 0.82
C VAL A 336 -12.95 16.88 -0.57
N ASN A 337 -13.30 17.89 -1.34
CA ASN A 337 -12.60 18.24 -2.56
C ASN A 337 -11.50 19.24 -2.17
N LEU A 338 -10.25 18.83 -2.16
CA LEU A 338 -9.14 19.65 -1.62
C LEU A 338 -9.04 21.06 -2.19
N PRO A 339 -9.30 21.30 -3.50
CA PRO A 339 -9.34 22.65 -4.04
C PRO A 339 -10.36 23.58 -3.37
N ASP A 340 -11.50 23.06 -2.91
CA ASP A 340 -12.53 23.85 -2.24
C ASP A 340 -12.08 24.30 -0.84
N GLU A 341 -11.16 23.54 -0.23
CA GLU A 341 -10.49 23.87 1.03
C GLU A 341 -9.23 24.76 0.84
N GLY A 342 -8.96 25.21 -0.39
CA GLY A 342 -7.77 25.99 -0.72
C GLY A 342 -6.48 25.16 -0.79
N ILE A 343 -6.57 23.84 -0.77
CA ILE A 343 -5.46 22.89 -0.91
C ILE A 343 -5.41 22.42 -2.36
N THR A 344 -4.50 22.97 -3.15
CA THR A 344 -4.47 22.77 -4.60
C THR A 344 -3.22 22.04 -5.08
N GLY A 345 -3.28 21.49 -6.28
CA GLY A 345 -2.14 20.89 -6.98
C GLY A 345 -1.91 19.41 -6.65
N ASN A 346 -2.82 18.77 -5.92
CA ASN A 346 -2.70 17.36 -5.54
C ASN A 346 -3.24 16.45 -6.62
N SER A 347 -2.43 15.45 -6.97
CA SER A 347 -2.83 14.36 -7.85
C SER A 347 -3.58 13.26 -7.07
N HIS A 348 -3.70 12.09 -7.69
CA HIS A 348 -4.23 10.89 -7.04
C HIS A 348 -3.41 10.41 -5.83
N PHE A 349 -2.15 10.84 -5.71
CA PHE A 349 -1.21 10.41 -4.68
C PHE A 349 -0.92 11.50 -3.63
N MET A 350 -1.94 12.23 -3.21
CA MET A 350 -1.83 13.36 -2.28
C MET A 350 -1.02 13.05 -1.00
N PHE A 351 -0.97 11.79 -0.57
CA PHE A 351 -0.20 11.35 0.60
C PHE A 351 1.32 11.25 0.34
N GLN A 352 1.77 11.37 -0.92
CA GLN A 352 3.18 11.35 -1.32
C GLN A 352 3.69 12.71 -1.81
N GLU A 353 2.85 13.73 -1.80
CA GLU A 353 3.12 15.03 -2.41
C GLU A 353 3.66 16.06 -1.40
N LEU A 354 4.12 17.22 -1.89
CA LEU A 354 4.86 18.21 -1.11
C LEU A 354 4.09 18.72 0.11
N ASN A 355 2.77 18.76 0.03
CA ASN A 355 1.88 19.20 1.10
C ASN A 355 1.19 18.05 1.85
N ASN A 356 1.75 16.84 1.81
CA ASN A 356 1.17 15.66 2.47
C ASN A 356 0.94 15.86 3.98
N GLN A 357 1.79 16.64 4.65
CA GLN A 357 1.62 17.02 6.05
C GLN A 357 0.33 17.84 6.26
N GLN A 358 0.06 18.81 5.41
CA GLN A 358 -1.14 19.63 5.49
C GLN A 358 -2.42 18.81 5.40
N ILE A 359 -2.43 17.82 4.49
CA ILE A 359 -3.57 16.90 4.32
C ILE A 359 -3.71 15.98 5.52
N ALA A 360 -2.60 15.44 6.04
CA ALA A 360 -2.62 14.64 7.27
C ALA A 360 -3.10 15.45 8.49
N ASP A 361 -2.78 16.74 8.55
CA ASP A 361 -3.29 17.63 9.60
C ASP A 361 -4.79 17.85 9.47
N HIS A 362 -5.30 17.99 8.23
CA HIS A 362 -6.73 18.09 7.96
C HIS A 362 -7.49 16.82 8.36
N ILE A 363 -6.93 15.64 8.07
CA ILE A 363 -7.46 14.34 8.52
C ILE A 363 -7.45 14.28 10.05
N GLY A 364 -6.34 14.67 10.70
CA GLY A 364 -6.23 14.71 12.16
C GLY A 364 -7.29 15.59 12.79
N ALA A 365 -7.55 16.79 12.24
CA ALA A 365 -8.60 17.67 12.74
C ALA A 365 -10.00 17.03 12.62
N TRP A 366 -10.30 16.38 11.50
CA TRP A 366 -11.54 15.63 11.31
C TRP A 366 -11.69 14.46 12.32
N MET A 367 -10.58 13.77 12.61
CA MET A 367 -10.54 12.70 13.61
C MET A 367 -10.78 13.24 15.03
N ALA A 368 -10.13 14.35 15.39
CA ALA A 368 -10.28 15.00 16.69
C ALA A 368 -11.73 15.41 16.99
N GLU A 369 -12.44 15.97 16.02
CA GLU A 369 -13.86 16.31 16.14
C GLU A 369 -14.75 15.11 16.50
N ARG A 370 -14.25 13.90 16.22
CA ARG A 370 -14.95 12.61 16.48
C ARG A 370 -14.39 11.82 17.64
N GLY A 371 -13.40 12.37 18.36
CA GLY A 371 -12.78 11.72 19.51
C GLY A 371 -11.97 10.49 19.16
N LEU A 372 -11.31 10.49 17.99
CA LEU A 372 -10.51 9.38 17.46
C LEU A 372 -8.99 9.58 17.64
N GLU A 373 -8.58 10.64 18.34
CA GLU A 373 -7.18 10.94 18.68
C GLU A 373 -6.61 10.06 19.79
#